data_af32b3131542843696ecc2521438f0ee
#
_entry.id   af32b3131542843696ecc2521438f0ee
#
_cell.length_a   1.000
_cell.length_b   1.000
_cell.length_c   1.000
_cell.angle_alpha   90.00
_cell.angle_beta   90.00
_cell.angle_gamma   90.00
#
_symmetry.space_group_name_H-M   'P 1'
#
loop_
_entity.id
_entity.type
_entity.pdbx_description
1 polymer ?
#
loop_
_entity_poly.entity_id
_entity_poly.type
_entity_poly.pdbx_seq_one_letter_code
_entity_poly.pdbx_strand_id
1 'polypeptide(L)'
;MNLLPPEDFNTALISCWKRLQSGRRIVVHRSLIGITGDIKSAAYLSQLLYWLRVGVDINIRDGWILKSIAETQNETGLSKTEQGLCKEKLRELGLIQIARIGQGARLAVKVNLEAVSAAICKLFDLNSTAELTIEEWRKQELGFIRDYFSDSVVYHLDLVWLTGDIHSAVILSNALFQSARRGTPGSSAFNKQRLYYSATMTEWEEATTLRYKPQRRARDLL
;
A
#
# COMPACT_ATOMS: atom_id res chain seq x y z
N MET A 1 -19.93 -31.16 -3.57
CA MET A 1 -18.81 -30.32 -3.08
C MET A 1 -18.41 -30.90 -1.73
N ASN A 2 -17.36 -31.75 -1.70
CA ASN A 2 -16.87 -32.32 -0.45
C ASN A 2 -16.19 -31.25 0.36
N LEU A 3 -16.86 -30.75 1.40
CA LEU A 3 -16.25 -29.91 2.41
C LEU A 3 -15.25 -30.77 3.17
N LEU A 4 -13.99 -30.33 3.20
CA LEU A 4 -12.94 -30.94 4.00
C LEU A 4 -13.37 -31.02 5.48
N PRO A 5 -13.01 -32.08 6.22
CA PRO A 5 -13.31 -32.17 7.63
C PRO A 5 -12.68 -31.03 8.42
N PRO A 6 -13.25 -30.63 9.56
CA PRO A 6 -12.86 -29.44 10.31
C PRO A 6 -11.37 -29.37 10.71
N GLU A 7 -10.71 -30.52 10.92
CA GLU A 7 -9.29 -30.59 11.27
C GLU A 7 -8.38 -30.25 10.09
N ASP A 8 -8.73 -30.72 8.89
CA ASP A 8 -7.98 -30.41 7.66
C ASP A 8 -8.14 -28.94 7.26
N PHE A 9 -9.34 -28.37 7.51
CA PHE A 9 -9.61 -26.95 7.23
C PHE A 9 -8.74 -26.03 8.09
N ASN A 10 -8.60 -26.29 9.38
CA ASN A 10 -7.75 -25.49 10.28
C ASN A 10 -6.28 -25.56 9.87
N THR A 11 -5.79 -26.73 9.51
CA THR A 11 -4.41 -26.94 9.04
C THR A 11 -4.17 -26.20 7.73
N ALA A 12 -5.09 -26.27 6.79
CA ALA A 12 -5.03 -25.52 5.52
C ALA A 12 -5.05 -24.02 5.75
N LEU A 13 -5.92 -23.51 6.63
CA LEU A 13 -6.00 -22.09 6.98
C LEU A 13 -4.69 -21.57 7.60
N ILE A 14 -4.11 -22.33 8.54
CA ILE A 14 -2.81 -22.00 9.15
C ILE A 14 -1.72 -21.96 8.09
N SER A 15 -1.68 -22.91 7.19
CA SER A 15 -0.70 -23.00 6.11
C SER A 15 -0.85 -21.82 5.14
N CYS A 16 -2.07 -21.46 4.74
CA CYS A 16 -2.37 -20.30 3.93
C CYS A 16 -1.94 -19.00 4.63
N TRP A 17 -2.24 -18.86 5.92
CA TRP A 17 -1.85 -17.70 6.71
C TRP A 17 -0.33 -17.55 6.80
N LYS A 18 0.39 -18.65 7.11
CA LYS A 18 1.86 -18.65 7.13
C LYS A 18 2.45 -18.25 5.78
N ARG A 19 1.87 -18.76 4.69
CA ARG A 19 2.29 -18.41 3.32
C ARG A 19 2.05 -16.94 3.00
N LEU A 20 0.89 -16.39 3.37
CA LEU A 20 0.61 -14.96 3.21
C LEU A 20 1.58 -14.09 4.04
N GLN A 21 1.90 -14.50 5.27
CA GLN A 21 2.88 -13.78 6.10
C GLN A 21 4.29 -13.78 5.53
N SER A 22 4.70 -14.84 4.82
CA SER A 22 5.99 -14.91 4.12
C SER A 22 5.95 -14.21 2.75
N GLY A 23 4.76 -13.92 2.22
CA GLY A 23 4.56 -13.24 0.96
C GLY A 23 4.89 -11.73 1.02
N ARG A 24 4.90 -11.11 -0.16
CA ARG A 24 5.20 -9.69 -0.28
C ARG A 24 4.05 -8.85 0.27
N ARG A 25 4.37 -7.99 1.22
CA ARG A 25 3.45 -7.00 1.79
C ARG A 25 3.75 -5.63 1.21
N ILE A 26 2.71 -4.92 0.84
CA ILE A 26 2.79 -3.54 0.38
C ILE A 26 2.32 -2.64 1.50
N VAL A 27 3.19 -1.73 1.90
CA VAL A 27 2.92 -0.74 2.96
C VAL A 27 2.53 0.56 2.31
N VAL A 28 1.37 1.09 2.66
CA VAL A 28 0.86 2.37 2.16
C VAL A 28 0.63 3.30 3.34
N HIS A 29 1.43 4.35 3.44
CA HIS A 29 1.34 5.30 4.54
C HIS A 29 0.05 6.11 4.48
N ARG A 30 -0.63 6.25 5.62
CA ARG A 30 -1.91 6.99 5.70
C ARG A 30 -1.77 8.45 5.31
N SER A 31 -0.65 9.08 5.65
CA SER A 31 -0.34 10.44 5.20
C SER A 31 -0.38 10.55 3.66
N LEU A 32 0.17 9.56 2.95
CA LEU A 32 0.12 9.54 1.48
C LEU A 32 -1.30 9.31 0.95
N ILE A 33 -2.11 8.51 1.64
CA ILE A 33 -3.53 8.36 1.27
C ILE A 33 -4.26 9.69 1.46
N GLY A 34 -3.97 10.41 2.55
CA GLY A 34 -4.54 11.73 2.83
C GLY A 34 -4.23 12.76 1.75
N ILE A 35 -2.97 12.87 1.31
CA ILE A 35 -2.58 13.84 0.28
C ILE A 35 -2.97 13.45 -1.15
N THR A 36 -3.14 12.16 -1.44
CA THR A 36 -3.54 11.68 -2.76
C THR A 36 -5.04 11.45 -2.89
N GLY A 37 -5.75 11.25 -1.78
CA GLY A 37 -7.18 11.00 -1.73
C GLY A 37 -7.62 9.59 -2.15
N ASP A 38 -6.70 8.68 -2.49
CA ASP A 38 -7.00 7.27 -2.77
C ASP A 38 -5.79 6.34 -2.54
N ILE A 39 -6.10 5.09 -2.23
CA ILE A 39 -5.09 4.10 -1.86
C ILE A 39 -4.22 3.63 -3.04
N LYS A 40 -4.72 3.64 -4.29
CA LYS A 40 -3.96 3.19 -5.47
C LYS A 40 -2.86 4.20 -5.81
N SER A 41 -3.19 5.49 -5.84
CA SER A 41 -2.22 6.57 -6.03
C SER A 41 -1.21 6.64 -4.87
N ALA A 42 -1.67 6.45 -3.63
CA ALA A 42 -0.80 6.38 -2.47
C ALA A 42 0.13 5.16 -2.51
N ALA A 43 -0.34 3.99 -2.93
CA ALA A 43 0.48 2.79 -3.10
C ALA A 43 1.54 2.98 -4.18
N TYR A 44 1.18 3.61 -5.30
CA TYR A 44 2.14 3.95 -6.35
C TYR A 44 3.21 4.93 -5.82
N LEU A 45 2.82 6.00 -5.11
CA LEU A 45 3.74 6.96 -4.51
C LEU A 45 4.61 6.32 -3.42
N SER A 46 4.04 5.46 -2.56
CA SER A 46 4.80 4.68 -1.56
C SER A 46 5.89 3.84 -2.21
N GLN A 47 5.59 3.21 -3.35
CA GLN A 47 6.56 2.41 -4.08
C GLN A 47 7.66 3.27 -4.70
N LEU A 48 7.35 4.46 -5.23
CA LEU A 48 8.34 5.40 -5.71
C LEU A 48 9.27 5.87 -4.58
N LEU A 49 8.71 6.21 -3.42
CA LEU A 49 9.47 6.59 -2.22
C LEU A 49 10.36 5.45 -1.72
N TYR A 50 9.87 4.22 -1.77
CA TYR A 50 10.69 3.03 -1.47
C TYR A 50 11.88 2.93 -2.43
N TRP A 51 11.67 3.07 -3.75
CA TRP A 51 12.76 3.04 -4.72
C TRP A 51 13.73 4.21 -4.55
N LEU A 52 13.24 5.39 -4.22
CA LEU A 52 14.09 6.53 -3.92
C LEU A 52 15.04 6.24 -2.75
N ARG A 53 14.59 5.43 -1.77
CA ARG A 53 15.39 5.02 -0.61
C ARG A 53 16.42 3.96 -0.93
N VAL A 54 16.01 2.87 -1.63
CA VAL A 54 16.86 1.67 -1.80
C VAL A 54 17.55 1.57 -3.15
N GLY A 55 17.18 2.38 -4.13
CA GLY A 55 17.73 2.34 -5.48
C GLY A 55 19.21 2.71 -5.50
N VAL A 56 20.04 1.85 -6.09
CA VAL A 56 21.50 2.04 -6.13
C VAL A 56 21.90 3.25 -6.98
N ASP A 57 21.26 3.42 -8.15
CA ASP A 57 21.62 4.45 -9.12
C ASP A 57 20.81 5.75 -9.00
N ILE A 58 20.04 5.90 -7.95
CA ILE A 58 19.13 7.05 -7.79
C ILE A 58 19.89 8.38 -7.75
N ASN A 59 21.01 8.44 -7.03
CA ASN A 59 21.81 9.66 -6.94
C ASN A 59 22.46 10.01 -8.28
N ILE A 60 22.95 9.02 -9.03
CA ILE A 60 23.55 9.21 -10.36
C ILE A 60 22.50 9.73 -11.35
N ARG A 61 21.25 9.34 -11.18
CA ARG A 61 20.13 9.74 -12.04
C ARG A 61 19.35 10.95 -11.50
N ASP A 62 19.90 11.70 -10.57
CA ASP A 62 19.24 12.86 -9.98
C ASP A 62 17.80 12.57 -9.51
N GLY A 63 17.59 11.45 -8.84
CA GLY A 63 16.28 11.04 -8.31
C GLY A 63 15.33 10.42 -9.34
N TRP A 64 15.73 10.26 -10.61
CA TRP A 64 14.88 9.64 -11.63
C TRP A 64 14.81 8.12 -11.46
N ILE A 65 13.57 7.61 -11.36
CA ILE A 65 13.23 6.20 -11.21
C ILE A 65 12.84 5.66 -12.58
N LEU A 66 13.58 4.64 -13.04
CA LEU A 66 13.34 3.93 -14.30
C LEU A 66 12.76 2.55 -13.98
N LYS A 67 11.44 2.43 -14.08
CA LYS A 67 10.72 1.16 -13.88
C LYS A 67 9.78 0.90 -15.05
N SER A 68 9.78 -0.33 -15.52
CA SER A 68 8.79 -0.79 -16.49
C SER A 68 7.41 -0.96 -15.86
N ILE A 69 6.38 -1.00 -16.70
CA ILE A 69 5.01 -1.27 -16.25
C ILE A 69 4.93 -2.65 -15.58
N ALA A 70 5.60 -3.66 -16.12
CA ALA A 70 5.60 -5.01 -15.58
C ALA A 70 6.28 -5.08 -14.21
N GLU A 71 7.44 -4.43 -14.02
CA GLU A 71 8.11 -4.35 -12.73
C GLU A 71 7.21 -3.68 -11.68
N THR A 72 6.60 -2.53 -12.03
CA THR A 72 5.70 -1.81 -11.14
C THR A 72 4.47 -2.66 -10.79
N GLN A 73 3.89 -3.38 -11.75
CA GLN A 73 2.77 -4.28 -11.51
C GLN A 73 3.16 -5.42 -10.57
N ASN A 74 4.31 -6.04 -10.78
CA ASN A 74 4.83 -7.10 -9.92
C ASN A 74 5.16 -6.61 -8.49
N GLU A 75 5.37 -5.33 -8.32
CA GLU A 75 5.73 -4.74 -7.04
C GLU A 75 4.53 -4.18 -6.27
N THR A 76 3.47 -3.76 -6.96
CA THR A 76 2.32 -3.07 -6.36
C THR A 76 0.99 -3.77 -6.60
N GLY A 77 0.90 -4.64 -7.60
CA GLY A 77 -0.35 -5.20 -8.10
C GLY A 77 -1.14 -4.26 -9.02
N LEU A 78 -0.69 -3.01 -9.23
CA LEU A 78 -1.37 -2.05 -10.10
C LEU A 78 -1.25 -2.46 -11.57
N SER A 79 -2.38 -2.61 -12.25
CA SER A 79 -2.43 -2.84 -13.69
C SER A 79 -1.87 -1.64 -14.48
N LYS A 80 -1.56 -1.85 -15.77
CA LYS A 80 -1.08 -0.79 -16.67
C LYS A 80 -1.98 0.46 -16.65
N THR A 81 -3.30 0.24 -16.72
CA THR A 81 -4.29 1.33 -16.71
C THR A 81 -4.27 2.09 -15.38
N GLU A 82 -4.26 1.36 -14.27
CA GLU A 82 -4.21 1.97 -12.93
C GLU A 82 -2.91 2.75 -12.72
N GLN A 83 -1.77 2.22 -13.16
CA GLN A 83 -0.50 2.95 -13.13
C GLN A 83 -0.56 4.26 -13.94
N GLY A 84 -1.24 4.24 -15.09
CA GLY A 84 -1.48 5.44 -15.90
C GLY A 84 -2.27 6.49 -15.12
N LEU A 85 -3.41 6.10 -14.54
CA LEU A 85 -4.27 6.98 -13.74
C LEU A 85 -3.54 7.52 -12.50
N CYS A 86 -2.78 6.67 -11.80
CA CYS A 86 -1.98 7.11 -10.65
C CYS A 86 -0.93 8.15 -11.04
N LYS A 87 -0.21 7.93 -12.14
CA LYS A 87 0.79 8.88 -12.65
C LYS A 87 0.17 10.23 -13.01
N GLU A 88 -0.96 10.21 -13.73
CA GLU A 88 -1.68 11.43 -14.11
C GLU A 88 -2.07 12.21 -12.86
N LYS A 89 -2.76 11.57 -11.92
CA LYS A 89 -3.19 12.20 -10.67
C LYS A 89 -2.03 12.76 -9.85
N LEU A 90 -0.96 12.01 -9.68
CA LEU A 90 0.20 12.45 -8.90
C LEU A 90 0.93 13.62 -9.59
N ARG A 91 0.95 13.65 -10.93
CA ARG A 91 1.49 14.75 -11.72
C ARG A 91 0.62 16.01 -11.55
N GLU A 92 -0.70 15.88 -11.63
CA GLU A 92 -1.65 17.00 -11.40
C GLU A 92 -1.52 17.58 -10.00
N LEU A 93 -1.27 16.74 -8.99
CA LEU A 93 -0.99 17.17 -7.61
C LEU A 93 0.42 17.76 -7.42
N GLY A 94 1.28 17.75 -8.46
CA GLY A 94 2.66 18.23 -8.38
C GLY A 94 3.61 17.35 -7.57
N LEU A 95 3.17 16.15 -7.17
CA LEU A 95 3.93 15.23 -6.32
C LEU A 95 4.99 14.44 -7.09
N ILE A 96 4.86 14.35 -8.42
CA ILE A 96 5.83 13.71 -9.31
C ILE A 96 6.05 14.52 -10.59
N GLN A 97 7.21 14.29 -11.20
CA GLN A 97 7.52 14.69 -12.57
C GLN A 97 7.67 13.43 -13.42
N ILE A 98 7.33 13.54 -14.71
CA ILE A 98 7.46 12.46 -15.68
C ILE A 98 8.25 12.99 -16.88
N ALA A 99 9.29 12.28 -17.26
CA ALA A 99 10.11 12.61 -18.43
C ALA A 99 10.56 11.36 -19.17
N ARG A 100 11.03 11.56 -20.41
CA ARG A 100 11.76 10.53 -21.15
C ARG A 100 13.24 10.82 -21.02
N ILE A 101 14.00 9.86 -20.50
CA ILE A 101 15.43 10.03 -20.22
C ILE A 101 16.27 8.90 -20.80
N GLY A 102 17.55 9.18 -21.00
CA GLY A 102 18.54 8.20 -21.47
C GLY A 102 18.40 7.81 -22.95
N GLN A 103 19.32 6.96 -23.39
CA GLN A 103 19.25 6.36 -24.73
C GLN A 103 18.01 5.46 -24.85
N GLY A 104 17.24 5.64 -25.92
CA GLY A 104 15.95 4.94 -26.11
C GLY A 104 14.75 5.63 -25.44
N ALA A 105 14.91 6.87 -24.91
CA ALA A 105 13.83 7.71 -24.39
C ALA A 105 12.86 6.95 -23.45
N ARG A 106 13.42 6.25 -22.44
CA ARG A 106 12.65 5.48 -21.48
C ARG A 106 11.87 6.42 -20.55
N LEU A 107 10.61 6.06 -20.28
CA LEU A 107 9.79 6.81 -19.35
C LEU A 107 10.35 6.68 -17.93
N ALA A 108 10.61 7.81 -17.29
CA ALA A 108 11.11 7.92 -15.93
C ALA A 108 10.19 8.78 -15.09
N VAL A 109 10.17 8.53 -13.80
CA VAL A 109 9.40 9.27 -12.81
C VAL A 109 10.34 9.79 -11.73
N LYS A 110 10.18 11.06 -11.36
CA LYS A 110 10.91 11.70 -10.24
C LYS A 110 9.91 12.16 -9.20
N VAL A 111 10.13 11.81 -7.94
CA VAL A 111 9.30 12.30 -6.83
C VAL A 111 9.73 13.71 -6.48
N ASN A 112 8.77 14.61 -6.32
CA ASN A 112 8.99 15.94 -5.76
C ASN A 112 8.83 15.86 -4.23
N LEU A 113 9.95 15.61 -3.53
CA LEU A 113 9.94 15.43 -2.06
C LEU A 113 9.49 16.70 -1.33
N GLU A 114 9.84 17.87 -1.84
CA GLU A 114 9.39 19.15 -1.28
C GLU A 114 7.86 19.28 -1.35
N ALA A 115 7.28 19.00 -2.50
CA ALA A 115 5.82 19.00 -2.66
C ALA A 115 5.13 17.94 -1.79
N VAL A 116 5.70 16.74 -1.64
CA VAL A 116 5.20 15.70 -0.75
C VAL A 116 5.23 16.20 0.70
N SER A 117 6.34 16.77 1.14
CA SER A 117 6.49 17.33 2.49
C SER A 117 5.49 18.47 2.74
N ALA A 118 5.39 19.43 1.82
CA ALA A 118 4.46 20.53 1.92
C ALA A 118 3.00 20.07 1.97
N ALA A 119 2.63 19.06 1.16
CA ALA A 119 1.29 18.50 1.17
C ALA A 119 0.95 17.79 2.50
N ILE A 120 1.91 17.08 3.09
CA ILE A 120 1.76 16.44 4.40
C ILE A 120 1.64 17.50 5.50
N CYS A 121 2.51 18.54 5.50
CA CYS A 121 2.41 19.64 6.44
C CYS A 121 1.05 20.32 6.38
N LYS A 122 0.53 20.55 5.18
CA LYS A 122 -0.83 21.11 4.98
C LYS A 122 -1.93 20.16 5.51
N LEU A 123 -1.78 18.85 5.31
CA LEU A 123 -2.77 17.85 5.79
C LEU A 123 -2.89 17.84 7.32
N PHE A 124 -1.79 18.12 8.02
CA PHE A 124 -1.71 18.10 9.49
C PHE A 124 -1.64 19.51 10.13
N ASP A 125 -1.95 20.57 9.37
CA ASP A 125 -1.93 21.97 9.82
C ASP A 125 -0.61 22.40 10.50
N LEU A 126 0.53 21.93 9.96
CA LEU A 126 1.85 22.26 10.48
C LEU A 126 2.33 23.62 9.97
N ASN A 127 2.84 24.44 10.86
CA ASN A 127 3.34 25.80 10.55
C ASN A 127 4.73 25.85 9.90
N SER A 128 5.37 24.70 9.68
CA SER A 128 6.69 24.61 9.04
C SER A 128 6.70 23.56 7.95
N THR A 129 7.38 23.85 6.83
CA THR A 129 7.70 22.86 5.82
C THR A 129 9.01 22.19 6.22
N ALA A 130 9.01 20.87 6.40
CA ALA A 130 10.25 20.12 6.49
C ALA A 130 10.87 20.05 5.09
N GLU A 131 12.07 20.58 4.93
CA GLU A 131 12.85 20.35 3.70
C GLU A 131 13.23 18.87 3.68
N LEU A 132 12.59 18.11 2.80
CA LEU A 132 12.83 16.67 2.66
C LEU A 132 13.70 16.43 1.43
N THR A 133 15.00 16.30 1.64
CA THR A 133 15.95 15.95 0.58
C THR A 133 16.00 14.44 0.34
N ILE A 134 16.56 14.02 -0.80
CA ILE A 134 16.78 12.59 -1.10
C ILE A 134 17.68 11.95 -0.03
N GLU A 135 18.69 12.66 0.43
CA GLU A 135 19.62 12.16 1.44
C GLU A 135 18.92 11.92 2.79
N GLU A 136 18.15 12.89 3.24
CA GLU A 136 17.36 12.77 4.48
C GLU A 136 16.31 11.67 4.39
N TRP A 137 15.61 11.56 3.23
CA TRP A 137 14.69 10.47 2.99
C TRP A 137 15.38 9.10 3.06
N ARG A 138 16.60 8.98 2.53
CA ARG A 138 17.37 7.72 2.58
C ARG A 138 17.84 7.37 4.00
N LYS A 139 18.28 8.33 4.78
CA LYS A 139 18.71 8.11 6.16
C LYS A 139 17.56 7.81 7.11
N GLN A 140 16.36 8.29 6.81
CA GLN A 140 15.16 8.19 7.67
C GLN A 140 15.34 8.67 9.11
N GLU A 141 16.27 9.62 9.33
CA GLU A 141 16.62 10.13 10.65
C GLU A 141 15.72 11.30 11.09
N LEU A 142 15.04 11.96 10.15
CA LEU A 142 14.16 13.08 10.47
C LEU A 142 12.95 12.64 11.28
N GLY A 143 12.66 13.37 12.35
CA GLY A 143 11.44 13.20 13.14
C GLY A 143 10.18 13.23 12.28
N PHE A 144 10.14 14.13 11.29
CA PHE A 144 9.06 14.21 10.31
C PHE A 144 8.75 12.87 9.61
N ILE A 145 9.78 12.14 9.16
CA ILE A 145 9.58 10.84 8.52
C ILE A 145 8.97 9.84 9.51
N ARG A 146 9.52 9.77 10.73
CA ARG A 146 9.01 8.89 11.77
C ARG A 146 7.56 9.23 12.14
N ASP A 147 7.24 10.51 12.28
CA ASP A 147 5.95 10.95 12.79
C ASP A 147 4.83 10.81 11.75
N TYR A 148 5.10 11.06 10.46
CA TYR A 148 4.09 11.09 9.40
C TYR A 148 4.12 9.89 8.45
N PHE A 149 5.11 8.99 8.57
CA PHE A 149 5.20 7.75 7.79
C PHE A 149 5.19 6.48 8.66
N SER A 150 4.84 6.58 9.95
CA SER A 150 4.74 5.43 10.86
C SER A 150 3.41 4.69 10.71
N ASP A 151 2.30 5.41 10.52
CA ASP A 151 0.97 4.82 10.39
C ASP A 151 0.68 4.43 8.93
N SER A 152 0.23 3.20 8.74
CA SER A 152 0.09 2.62 7.41
C SER A 152 -1.04 1.59 7.31
N VAL A 153 -1.56 1.47 6.09
CA VAL A 153 -2.40 0.35 5.66
C VAL A 153 -1.52 -0.65 4.94
N VAL A 154 -1.70 -1.93 5.24
CA VAL A 154 -0.90 -3.00 4.63
C VAL A 154 -1.81 -3.95 3.86
N TYR A 155 -1.41 -4.31 2.65
CA TYR A 155 -2.05 -5.39 1.91
C TYR A 155 -1.02 -6.39 1.37
N HIS A 156 -1.47 -7.64 1.20
CA HIS A 156 -0.66 -8.70 0.63
C HIS A 156 -0.81 -8.74 -0.90
N LEU A 157 0.30 -8.77 -1.59
CA LEU A 157 0.32 -8.79 -3.06
C LEU A 157 -0.38 -10.04 -3.62
N ASP A 158 -0.21 -11.19 -2.98
CA ASP A 158 -0.88 -12.45 -3.37
C ASP A 158 -2.40 -12.32 -3.35
N LEU A 159 -2.95 -11.49 -2.44
CA LEU A 159 -4.39 -11.21 -2.39
C LEU A 159 -4.84 -10.29 -3.53
N VAL A 160 -3.97 -9.41 -4.03
CA VAL A 160 -4.28 -8.64 -5.25
C VAL A 160 -4.39 -9.57 -6.46
N TRP A 161 -3.46 -10.53 -6.60
CA TRP A 161 -3.53 -11.54 -7.67
C TRP A 161 -4.76 -12.43 -7.56
N LEU A 162 -5.16 -12.76 -6.34
CA LEU A 162 -6.35 -13.59 -6.09
C LEU A 162 -7.66 -12.85 -6.42
N THR A 163 -7.77 -11.58 -6.00
CA THR A 163 -9.02 -10.80 -6.11
C THR A 163 -9.10 -9.94 -7.37
N GLY A 164 -7.97 -9.70 -8.02
CA GLY A 164 -7.87 -8.79 -9.17
C GLY A 164 -8.01 -7.30 -8.82
N ASP A 165 -8.13 -6.94 -7.53
CA ASP A 165 -8.35 -5.55 -7.10
C ASP A 165 -7.67 -5.23 -5.77
N ILE A 166 -7.00 -4.07 -5.70
CA ILE A 166 -6.30 -3.62 -4.49
C ILE A 166 -7.27 -3.35 -3.32
N HIS A 167 -8.45 -2.78 -3.57
CA HIS A 167 -9.40 -2.50 -2.49
C HIS A 167 -9.86 -3.80 -1.82
N SER A 168 -10.17 -4.81 -2.62
CA SER A 168 -10.53 -6.16 -2.15
C SER A 168 -9.38 -6.81 -1.38
N ALA A 169 -8.15 -6.69 -1.88
CA ALA A 169 -6.96 -7.19 -1.19
C ALA A 169 -6.71 -6.49 0.15
N VAL A 170 -6.94 -5.18 0.25
CA VAL A 170 -6.84 -4.41 1.50
C VAL A 170 -7.87 -4.89 2.53
N ILE A 171 -9.14 -5.03 2.12
CA ILE A 171 -10.20 -5.52 3.01
C ILE A 171 -9.87 -6.93 3.50
N LEU A 172 -9.52 -7.82 2.59
CA LEU A 172 -9.20 -9.20 2.92
C LEU A 172 -7.95 -9.32 3.80
N SER A 173 -6.89 -8.53 3.51
CA SER A 173 -5.69 -8.46 4.35
C SER A 173 -6.03 -8.01 5.77
N ASN A 174 -6.86 -6.97 5.92
CA ASN A 174 -7.28 -6.49 7.22
C ASN A 174 -8.15 -7.52 7.95
N ALA A 175 -9.13 -8.14 7.29
CA ALA A 175 -9.97 -9.17 7.87
C ALA A 175 -9.14 -10.36 8.40
N LEU A 176 -8.18 -10.83 7.62
CA LEU A 176 -7.27 -11.91 8.02
C LEU A 176 -6.39 -11.50 9.21
N PHE A 177 -5.86 -10.28 9.19
CA PHE A 177 -5.07 -9.76 10.30
C PHE A 177 -5.87 -9.65 11.59
N GLN A 178 -7.09 -9.12 11.55
CA GLN A 178 -7.97 -9.01 12.70
C GLN A 178 -8.41 -10.39 13.21
N SER A 179 -8.68 -11.33 12.33
CA SER A 179 -9.01 -12.71 12.68
C SER A 179 -7.84 -13.40 13.39
N ALA A 180 -6.61 -13.18 12.91
CA ALA A 180 -5.39 -13.73 13.53
C ALA A 180 -5.10 -13.13 14.92
N ARG A 181 -5.40 -11.86 15.16
CA ARG A 181 -5.22 -11.20 16.47
C ARG A 181 -6.21 -11.69 17.52
N ARG A 182 -7.43 -12.06 17.13
CA ARG A 182 -8.49 -12.54 18.04
C ARG A 182 -8.30 -13.97 18.50
N GLY A 183 -7.37 -14.69 17.97
CA GLY A 183 -6.98 -16.03 18.41
C GLY A 183 -6.12 -16.71 17.34
N THR A 184 -4.97 -17.22 17.73
CA THR A 184 -4.27 -18.18 16.89
C THR A 184 -5.12 -19.44 16.77
N PRO A 185 -5.24 -20.04 15.56
CA PRO A 185 -5.86 -21.35 15.44
C PRO A 185 -5.23 -22.32 16.44
N GLY A 186 -6.03 -22.89 17.35
CA GLY A 186 -5.54 -23.74 18.44
C GLY A 186 -5.51 -23.08 19.82
N SER A 187 -5.73 -21.76 19.97
CA SER A 187 -5.94 -21.13 21.27
C SER A 187 -7.37 -21.35 21.77
N SER A 188 -7.56 -21.41 23.10
CA SER A 188 -8.88 -21.53 23.73
C SER A 188 -9.84 -20.40 23.37
N ALA A 189 -9.31 -19.25 22.91
CA ALA A 189 -10.07 -18.10 22.44
C ALA A 189 -10.57 -18.25 20.98
N PHE A 190 -10.08 -19.25 20.24
CA PHE A 190 -10.54 -19.55 18.90
C PHE A 190 -11.86 -20.32 18.95
N ASN A 191 -12.96 -19.60 19.04
CA ASN A 191 -14.28 -20.20 19.02
C ASN A 191 -14.55 -20.75 17.60
N LYS A 192 -14.59 -22.08 17.46
CA LYS A 192 -14.80 -22.83 16.22
C LYS A 192 -16.04 -22.40 15.41
N GLN A 193 -16.96 -21.65 16.04
CA GLN A 193 -18.21 -21.19 15.41
C GLN A 193 -18.16 -19.78 14.83
N ARG A 194 -17.08 -19.01 15.02
CA ARG A 194 -17.00 -17.61 14.55
C ARG A 194 -15.74 -17.36 13.72
N LEU A 195 -15.74 -17.90 12.51
CA LEU A 195 -14.79 -17.51 11.45
C LEU A 195 -15.12 -16.15 10.83
N TYR A 196 -16.07 -15.39 11.40
CA TYR A 196 -16.50 -14.12 10.86
C TYR A 196 -15.85 -12.96 11.60
N TYR A 197 -15.18 -12.09 10.85
CA TYR A 197 -14.85 -10.76 11.28
C TYR A 197 -16.01 -9.84 10.92
N SER A 198 -16.70 -9.33 11.92
CA SER A 198 -17.78 -8.35 11.74
C SER A 198 -17.27 -6.99 12.19
N ALA A 199 -17.42 -6.00 11.33
CA ALA A 199 -17.11 -4.61 11.62
C ALA A 199 -18.13 -3.70 10.90
N THR A 200 -18.41 -2.56 11.50
CA THR A 200 -19.23 -1.52 10.88
C THR A 200 -18.49 -0.90 9.69
N MET A 201 -19.21 -0.17 8.87
CA MET A 201 -18.61 0.56 7.73
C MET A 201 -17.57 1.58 8.19
N THR A 202 -17.80 2.23 9.33
CA THR A 202 -16.88 3.20 9.94
C THR A 202 -15.60 2.51 10.43
N GLU A 203 -15.71 1.39 11.14
CA GLU A 203 -14.55 0.61 11.57
C GLU A 203 -13.72 0.11 10.38
N TRP A 204 -14.38 -0.28 9.28
CA TRP A 204 -13.68 -0.62 8.04
C TRP A 204 -12.98 0.58 7.41
N GLU A 205 -13.62 1.76 7.42
CA GLU A 205 -12.99 2.99 6.91
C GLU A 205 -11.78 3.38 7.75
N GLU A 206 -11.89 3.32 9.07
CA GLU A 206 -10.77 3.57 9.99
C GLU A 206 -9.61 2.59 9.78
N ALA A 207 -9.91 1.30 9.63
CA ALA A 207 -8.88 0.27 9.45
C ALA A 207 -8.21 0.30 8.06
N THR A 208 -8.97 0.59 7.00
CA THR A 208 -8.53 0.43 5.61
C THR A 208 -8.41 1.73 4.82
N THR A 209 -8.91 2.84 5.37
CA THR A 209 -9.07 4.14 4.68
C THR A 209 -10.01 4.12 3.46
N LEU A 210 -10.70 3.00 3.23
CA LEU A 210 -11.64 2.88 2.12
C LEU A 210 -13.00 3.43 2.52
N ARG A 211 -13.50 4.43 1.80
CA ARG A 211 -14.86 4.98 1.96
C ARG A 211 -15.92 4.01 1.46
N TYR A 212 -17.19 4.33 1.68
CA TYR A 212 -18.34 3.47 1.39
C TYR A 212 -18.33 2.81 -0.01
N LYS A 213 -18.15 3.60 -1.08
CA LYS A 213 -18.21 3.07 -2.46
C LYS A 213 -17.12 2.02 -2.75
N PRO A 214 -15.80 2.30 -2.48
CA PRO A 214 -14.76 1.30 -2.58
C PRO A 214 -14.98 0.07 -1.71
N GLN A 215 -15.46 0.23 -0.48
CA GLN A 215 -15.76 -0.90 0.40
C GLN A 215 -16.86 -1.81 -0.17
N ARG A 216 -17.96 -1.20 -0.65
CA ARG A 216 -19.08 -1.95 -1.25
C ARG A 216 -18.60 -2.74 -2.47
N ARG A 217 -17.89 -2.07 -3.40
CA ARG A 217 -17.35 -2.72 -4.60
C ARG A 217 -16.41 -3.88 -4.25
N ALA A 218 -15.53 -3.68 -3.28
CA ALA A 218 -14.59 -4.71 -2.85
C ALA A 218 -15.30 -5.93 -2.25
N ARG A 219 -16.38 -5.72 -1.46
CA ARG A 219 -17.19 -6.82 -0.92
C ARG A 219 -17.96 -7.58 -1.99
N ASP A 220 -18.42 -6.87 -3.01
CA ASP A 220 -19.14 -7.49 -4.14
C ASP A 220 -18.21 -8.38 -4.99
N LEU A 221 -16.88 -8.22 -4.88
CA LEU A 221 -15.85 -9.03 -5.55
C LEU A 221 -15.32 -10.19 -4.70
N LEU A 222 -15.53 -10.19 -3.38
CA LEU A 222 -15.11 -11.23 -2.43
C LEU A 222 -16.20 -12.28 -2.19
#